data_fb70256e656efeb6b2bd4a942acfe9c1
#
_entry.id   fb70256e656efeb6b2bd4a942acfe9c1
#
_cell.length_a   1.000
_cell.length_b   1.000
_cell.length_c   1.000
_cell.angle_alpha   90.00
_cell.angle_beta   90.00
_cell.angle_gamma   90.00
#
_symmetry.space_group_name_H-M   'P 1'
#
loop_
_entity.id
_entity.type
_entity.pdbx_description
1 polymer ?
#
loop_
_entity_poly.entity_id
_entity_poly.type
_entity_poly.pdbx_seq_one_letter_code
_entity_poly.pdbx_strand_id
1 'polypeptide(L)'
;MSKRSAKIAATYFLTIIISLVLIGGGGYLVINKYLNKTPDKSGIDDIVIDDGAAQDAEYAPVFGDGRTVLFIYEAEKSQTSTSFLLARFAPADNKAVLVPLQTDIACELDGTANTLYEFYRLGGTSSAKRAVEKFTGLTVDRYLKFTKDSFNTFADFMGNVEYNIPDNLIFQNPSTGESTVIKSGNQILDSNTLRKVMCYPDYSGGEEYRAKVVGNLAAELLNSGSRGILRDSLDSVFTDIINSDIETDITRYDYDEDKPAIEYVLSNTSEPAQLVIPSGSYNENGCYQLDDTFVDALPRWFAME
;
A
#
# COMPACT_ATOMS: atom_id res chain seq x y z
N MET A 1 38.64 -6.32 -15.47
CA MET A 1 38.23 -7.28 -14.41
C MET A 1 39.31 -8.35 -14.29
N SER A 2 39.85 -8.59 -13.10
CA SER A 2 40.93 -9.56 -12.88
C SER A 2 40.37 -10.98 -13.04
N LYS A 3 41.20 -11.88 -13.62
CA LYS A 3 40.84 -13.32 -13.80
C LYS A 3 40.43 -14.00 -12.50
N ARG A 4 40.70 -13.41 -11.36
CA ARG A 4 40.35 -13.91 -10.02
C ARG A 4 38.90 -13.56 -9.63
N SER A 5 38.39 -12.41 -10.00
CA SER A 5 36.99 -12.01 -9.77
C SER A 5 36.00 -12.77 -10.66
N ALA A 6 36.40 -13.09 -11.89
CA ALA A 6 35.57 -13.89 -12.79
C ALA A 6 35.41 -15.37 -12.31
N LYS A 7 36.47 -15.96 -11.71
CA LYS A 7 36.37 -17.29 -11.11
C LYS A 7 35.47 -17.33 -9.88
N ILE A 8 35.53 -16.32 -9.02
CA ILE A 8 34.70 -16.21 -7.82
C ILE A 8 33.21 -16.06 -8.24
N ALA A 9 32.91 -15.16 -9.20
CA ALA A 9 31.55 -15.00 -9.73
C ALA A 9 31.01 -16.30 -10.36
N ALA A 10 31.82 -17.03 -11.13
CA ALA A 10 31.45 -18.30 -11.73
C ALA A 10 31.16 -19.39 -10.68
N THR A 11 31.91 -19.42 -9.57
CA THR A 11 31.68 -20.36 -8.47
C THR A 11 30.38 -20.06 -7.75
N TYR A 12 30.06 -18.80 -7.47
CA TYR A 12 28.78 -18.41 -6.88
C TYR A 12 27.59 -18.73 -7.78
N PHE A 13 27.72 -18.48 -9.08
CA PHE A 13 26.67 -18.80 -10.05
C PHE A 13 26.43 -20.30 -10.14
N LEU A 14 27.48 -21.10 -10.11
CA LEU A 14 27.37 -22.57 -10.11
C LEU A 14 26.72 -23.11 -8.82
N THR A 15 27.03 -22.50 -7.65
CA THR A 15 26.45 -22.90 -6.37
C THR A 15 24.95 -22.61 -6.31
N ILE A 16 24.52 -21.46 -6.85
CA ILE A 16 23.10 -21.10 -6.95
C ILE A 16 22.34 -22.08 -7.86
N ILE A 17 22.90 -22.44 -9.02
CA ILE A 17 22.30 -23.41 -9.94
C ILE A 17 22.18 -24.78 -9.28
N ILE A 18 23.23 -25.25 -8.59
CA ILE A 18 23.20 -26.55 -7.89
C ILE A 18 22.16 -26.53 -6.76
N SER A 19 22.03 -25.44 -6.02
CA SER A 19 21.02 -25.29 -4.96
C SER A 19 19.59 -25.31 -5.54
N LEU A 20 19.36 -24.64 -6.68
CA LEU A 20 18.07 -24.64 -7.37
C LEU A 20 17.71 -26.04 -7.92
N VAL A 21 18.69 -26.77 -8.45
CA VAL A 21 18.47 -28.16 -8.94
C VAL A 21 18.19 -29.10 -7.77
N LEU A 22 18.87 -28.96 -6.63
CA LEU A 22 18.64 -29.81 -5.46
C LEU A 22 17.28 -29.52 -4.79
N ILE A 23 16.85 -28.26 -4.72
CA ILE A 23 15.56 -27.87 -4.16
C ILE A 23 14.42 -28.25 -5.15
N GLY A 24 14.56 -27.94 -6.42
CA GLY A 24 13.57 -28.30 -7.45
C GLY A 24 13.47 -29.80 -7.72
N GLY A 25 14.61 -30.48 -7.82
CA GLY A 25 14.66 -31.94 -8.06
C GLY A 25 14.22 -32.76 -6.84
N GLY A 26 14.61 -32.32 -5.62
CA GLY A 26 14.18 -32.97 -4.38
C GLY A 26 12.69 -32.81 -4.12
N GLY A 27 12.15 -31.60 -4.34
CA GLY A 27 10.71 -31.34 -4.23
C GLY A 27 9.88 -32.17 -5.22
N TYR A 28 10.30 -32.25 -6.47
CA TYR A 28 9.61 -33.07 -7.49
C TYR A 28 9.59 -34.56 -7.13
N LEU A 29 10.69 -35.13 -6.61
CA LEU A 29 10.74 -36.53 -6.20
C LEU A 29 9.87 -36.83 -4.98
N VAL A 30 9.77 -35.90 -4.03
CA VAL A 30 8.90 -36.03 -2.85
C VAL A 30 7.43 -35.96 -3.25
N ILE A 31 7.05 -35.00 -4.09
CA ILE A 31 5.69 -34.89 -4.64
C ILE A 31 5.31 -36.15 -5.41
N ASN A 32 6.18 -36.61 -6.29
CA ASN A 32 5.89 -37.80 -7.11
C ASN A 32 5.83 -39.12 -6.29
N LYS A 33 6.62 -39.22 -5.21
CA LYS A 33 6.67 -40.42 -4.35
C LYS A 33 5.53 -40.49 -3.32
N TYR A 34 5.03 -39.32 -2.84
CA TYR A 34 4.05 -39.30 -1.75
C TYR A 34 2.66 -38.84 -2.16
N LEU A 35 2.50 -38.02 -3.20
CA LEU A 35 1.21 -37.51 -3.67
C LEU A 35 0.64 -38.30 -4.87
N ASN A 36 1.46 -38.96 -5.70
CA ASN A 36 1.01 -39.78 -6.84
C ASN A 36 0.93 -41.29 -6.56
N LYS A 37 0.85 -41.73 -5.29
CA LYS A 37 0.44 -43.11 -5.01
C LYS A 37 -1.07 -43.21 -5.23
N THR A 38 -1.46 -43.73 -6.39
CA THR A 38 -2.80 -44.27 -6.58
C THR A 38 -3.05 -45.36 -5.54
N PRO A 39 -4.11 -45.28 -4.74
CA PRO A 39 -4.49 -46.41 -3.88
C PRO A 39 -4.88 -47.60 -4.74
N ASP A 40 -4.34 -48.76 -4.37
CA ASP A 40 -4.66 -50.03 -4.98
C ASP A 40 -6.18 -50.29 -4.88
N LYS A 41 -6.85 -50.44 -6.03
CA LYS A 41 -8.27 -50.74 -6.08
C LYS A 41 -8.51 -52.21 -5.72
N SER A 42 -8.76 -52.49 -4.45
CA SER A 42 -9.43 -53.73 -4.06
C SER A 42 -10.48 -53.42 -2.99
N GLY A 43 -11.73 -53.33 -3.45
CA GLY A 43 -12.94 -53.61 -2.67
C GLY A 43 -13.47 -52.49 -1.80
N ILE A 44 -14.17 -51.55 -2.41
CA ILE A 44 -15.32 -50.87 -1.79
C ILE A 44 -16.32 -50.60 -2.92
N ASP A 45 -17.55 -51.10 -2.73
CA ASP A 45 -18.69 -50.96 -3.62
C ASP A 45 -19.02 -49.49 -3.97
N ASP A 46 -19.57 -49.30 -5.15
CA ASP A 46 -20.11 -48.10 -5.78
C ASP A 46 -20.64 -47.03 -4.84
N ILE A 47 -19.79 -46.14 -4.37
CA ILE A 47 -20.21 -44.78 -4.06
C ILE A 47 -20.11 -44.04 -5.38
N VAL A 48 -21.25 -43.79 -6.01
CA VAL A 48 -21.38 -42.78 -7.07
C VAL A 48 -21.02 -41.43 -6.40
N ILE A 49 -19.75 -41.08 -6.52
CA ILE A 49 -19.37 -39.69 -6.30
C ILE A 49 -19.95 -38.99 -7.53
N ASP A 50 -21.06 -38.28 -7.31
CA ASP A 50 -21.54 -37.32 -8.27
C ASP A 50 -20.39 -36.31 -8.47
N ASP A 51 -19.68 -36.48 -9.60
CA ASP A 51 -18.76 -35.48 -10.14
C ASP A 51 -19.58 -34.26 -10.63
N GLY A 52 -20.47 -33.79 -9.79
CA GLY A 52 -20.95 -32.43 -9.87
C GLY A 52 -19.70 -31.58 -9.76
N ALA A 53 -19.23 -31.08 -10.92
CA ALA A 53 -18.22 -30.06 -10.97
C ALA A 53 -18.54 -29.11 -9.81
N ALA A 54 -17.66 -29.05 -8.84
CA ALA A 54 -17.68 -27.94 -7.89
C ALA A 54 -17.59 -26.72 -8.79
N GLN A 55 -18.75 -26.12 -9.09
CA GLN A 55 -18.78 -24.77 -9.59
C GLN A 55 -17.96 -24.03 -8.55
N ASP A 56 -16.81 -23.48 -8.97
CA ASP A 56 -16.03 -22.58 -8.15
C ASP A 56 -17.03 -21.59 -7.60
N ALA A 57 -17.34 -21.70 -6.29
CA ALA A 57 -18.34 -20.85 -5.68
C ALA A 57 -17.87 -19.43 -5.92
N GLU A 58 -18.67 -18.67 -6.66
CA GLU A 58 -18.37 -17.27 -6.96
C GLU A 58 -18.06 -16.57 -5.63
N TYR A 59 -16.90 -15.92 -5.55
CA TYR A 59 -16.47 -15.25 -4.32
C TYR A 59 -17.56 -14.24 -3.88
N ALA A 60 -18.04 -14.37 -2.66
CA ALA A 60 -19.03 -13.48 -2.05
C ALA A 60 -18.36 -12.75 -0.87
N PRO A 61 -18.13 -11.44 -0.97
CA PRO A 61 -17.41 -10.70 0.05
C PRO A 61 -18.21 -10.61 1.36
N VAL A 62 -17.50 -10.71 2.49
CA VAL A 62 -18.01 -10.47 3.83
C VAL A 62 -17.23 -9.37 4.54
N PHE A 63 -17.79 -8.77 5.59
CA PHE A 63 -17.10 -7.70 6.34
C PHE A 63 -15.74 -8.13 6.91
N GLY A 64 -15.56 -9.41 7.22
CA GLY A 64 -14.29 -9.98 7.69
C GLY A 64 -13.16 -9.96 6.68
N ASP A 65 -13.46 -9.85 5.38
CA ASP A 65 -12.46 -9.79 4.31
C ASP A 65 -11.76 -8.42 4.21
N GLY A 66 -12.24 -7.44 4.96
CA GLY A 66 -11.66 -6.11 4.95
C GLY A 66 -10.30 -6.05 5.64
N ARG A 67 -9.38 -5.21 5.12
CA ARG A 67 -8.05 -4.97 5.67
C ARG A 67 -7.80 -3.48 5.88
N THR A 68 -7.21 -3.13 7.02
CA THR A 68 -6.75 -1.77 7.30
C THR A 68 -5.24 -1.69 7.11
N VAL A 69 -4.80 -0.83 6.23
CA VAL A 69 -3.40 -0.71 5.82
C VAL A 69 -2.90 0.72 6.05
N LEU A 70 -1.74 0.85 6.67
CA LEU A 70 -1.05 2.14 6.80
C LEU A 70 -0.04 2.30 5.67
N PHE A 71 -0.27 3.27 4.80
CA PHE A 71 0.68 3.68 3.79
C PHE A 71 1.56 4.80 4.34
N ILE A 72 2.86 4.66 4.19
CA ILE A 72 3.86 5.65 4.56
C ILE A 72 4.67 5.96 3.30
N TYR A 73 4.78 7.22 2.96
CA TYR A 73 5.68 7.69 1.94
C TYR A 73 6.77 8.55 2.58
N GLU A 74 8.04 8.21 2.34
CA GLU A 74 9.20 8.94 2.83
C GLU A 74 10.20 9.15 1.69
N ALA A 75 10.18 10.34 1.06
CA ALA A 75 11.15 10.66 0.02
C ALA A 75 12.52 10.98 0.60
N GLU A 76 12.53 11.68 1.72
CA GLU A 76 13.70 12.11 2.49
C GLU A 76 13.33 12.07 3.97
N LYS A 77 14.33 12.00 4.85
CA LYS A 77 14.11 11.98 6.31
C LYS A 77 13.72 13.36 6.85
N SER A 78 12.60 13.88 6.36
CA SER A 78 12.02 15.15 6.81
C SER A 78 10.50 15.09 6.88
N GLN A 79 9.90 15.91 7.75
CA GLN A 79 8.45 15.96 7.93
C GLN A 79 7.73 16.32 6.63
N THR A 80 8.21 17.32 5.90
CA THR A 80 7.59 17.78 4.65
C THR A 80 7.67 16.79 3.49
N SER A 81 8.63 15.87 3.52
CA SER A 81 8.76 14.78 2.54
C SER A 81 8.21 13.44 3.01
N THR A 82 7.51 13.42 4.16
CA THR A 82 6.82 12.26 4.70
C THR A 82 5.31 12.45 4.61
N SER A 83 4.59 11.42 4.25
CA SER A 83 3.12 11.40 4.21
C SER A 83 2.59 10.11 4.78
N PHE A 84 1.44 10.18 5.43
CA PHE A 84 0.73 9.04 5.98
C PHE A 84 -0.67 8.97 5.40
N LEU A 85 -1.09 7.77 5.03
CA LEU A 85 -2.44 7.49 4.55
C LEU A 85 -2.94 6.20 5.20
N LEU A 86 -4.03 6.30 5.94
CA LEU A 86 -4.72 5.12 6.45
C LEU A 86 -5.76 4.69 5.43
N ALA A 87 -5.73 3.44 5.01
CA ALA A 87 -6.69 2.90 4.06
C ALA A 87 -7.43 1.70 4.63
N ARG A 88 -8.71 1.60 4.36
CA ARG A 88 -9.52 0.41 4.61
C ARG A 88 -10.00 -0.15 3.29
N PHE A 89 -9.50 -1.32 2.92
CA PHE A 89 -10.08 -2.12 1.86
C PHE A 89 -11.33 -2.81 2.39
N ALA A 90 -12.49 -2.54 1.81
CA ALA A 90 -13.79 -3.02 2.24
C ALA A 90 -14.55 -3.68 1.07
N PRO A 91 -14.25 -4.96 0.74
CA PRO A 91 -14.79 -5.64 -0.43
C PRO A 91 -16.30 -5.83 -0.36
N ALA A 92 -16.89 -6.00 0.83
CA ALA A 92 -18.34 -6.09 1.00
C ALA A 92 -19.09 -4.83 0.53
N ASP A 93 -18.43 -3.68 0.54
CA ASP A 93 -18.96 -2.38 0.10
C ASP A 93 -18.40 -1.94 -1.26
N ASN A 94 -17.62 -2.79 -1.95
CA ASN A 94 -16.96 -2.45 -3.22
C ASN A 94 -16.11 -1.18 -3.17
N LYS A 95 -15.39 -0.95 -2.07
CA LYS A 95 -14.63 0.29 -1.90
C LYS A 95 -13.31 0.10 -1.18
N ALA A 96 -12.44 1.11 -1.33
CA ALA A 96 -11.30 1.37 -0.48
C ALA A 96 -11.44 2.78 0.09
N VAL A 97 -11.58 2.90 1.40
CA VAL A 97 -11.69 4.21 2.08
C VAL A 97 -10.30 4.69 2.42
N LEU A 98 -9.98 5.91 2.00
CA LEU A 98 -8.68 6.55 2.21
C LEU A 98 -8.81 7.71 3.18
N VAL A 99 -7.98 7.73 4.22
CA VAL A 99 -7.93 8.78 5.24
C VAL A 99 -6.50 9.34 5.28
N PRO A 100 -6.24 10.51 4.67
CA PRO A 100 -4.92 11.12 4.75
C PRO A 100 -4.69 11.66 6.16
N LEU A 101 -3.54 11.31 6.75
CA LEU A 101 -3.17 11.71 8.09
C LEU A 101 -2.09 12.79 8.03
N GLN A 102 -2.33 13.88 8.76
CA GLN A 102 -1.33 14.93 8.91
C GLN A 102 -0.14 14.43 9.73
N THR A 103 1.04 14.90 9.40
CA THR A 103 2.28 14.51 10.10
C THR A 103 2.34 15.05 11.54
N ASP A 104 1.63 16.10 11.82
CA ASP A 104 1.58 16.82 13.11
C ASP A 104 0.38 16.44 13.99
N ILE A 105 -0.33 15.34 13.67
CA ILE A 105 -1.38 14.81 14.56
C ILE A 105 -0.78 14.49 15.93
N ALA A 106 -1.38 15.07 16.97
CA ALA A 106 -1.01 14.84 18.36
C ALA A 106 -1.38 13.41 18.80
N CYS A 107 -0.46 12.74 19.46
CA CYS A 107 -0.65 11.40 20.00
C CYS A 107 0.13 11.23 21.30
N GLU A 108 -0.34 10.34 22.17
CA GLU A 108 0.38 9.92 23.36
C GLU A 108 0.58 8.39 23.33
N LEU A 109 1.86 7.97 23.40
CA LEU A 109 2.24 6.56 23.53
C LEU A 109 3.09 6.38 24.78
N ASP A 110 2.71 5.41 25.62
CA ASP A 110 3.46 5.01 26.81
C ASP A 110 3.80 6.21 27.75
N GLY A 111 2.85 7.16 27.87
CA GLY A 111 3.01 8.38 28.68
C GLY A 111 3.88 9.47 28.04
N THR A 112 4.26 9.30 26.77
CA THR A 112 5.00 10.32 26.01
C THR A 112 4.09 10.96 24.97
N ALA A 113 3.88 12.27 25.07
CA ALA A 113 3.12 13.05 24.09
C ALA A 113 4.05 13.51 22.96
N ASN A 114 3.64 13.31 21.72
CA ASN A 114 4.40 13.71 20.53
C ASN A 114 3.47 13.78 19.30
N THR A 115 4.03 14.05 18.11
CA THR A 115 3.30 13.98 16.85
C THR A 115 3.46 12.62 16.15
N LEU A 116 2.59 12.30 15.21
CA LEU A 116 2.69 11.10 14.39
C LEU A 116 4.06 10.99 13.70
N TYR A 117 4.53 12.10 13.11
CA TYR A 117 5.84 12.14 12.46
C TYR A 117 6.99 11.87 13.45
N GLU A 118 6.96 12.47 14.63
CA GLU A 118 8.02 12.27 15.62
C GLU A 118 8.05 10.82 16.15
N PHE A 119 6.90 10.19 16.35
CA PHE A 119 6.85 8.76 16.66
C PHE A 119 7.43 7.91 15.54
N TYR A 120 7.08 8.23 14.28
CA TYR A 120 7.69 7.58 13.13
C TYR A 120 9.20 7.79 13.07
N ARG A 121 9.67 9.03 13.22
CA ARG A 121 11.12 9.36 13.19
C ARG A 121 11.92 8.63 14.25
N LEU A 122 11.37 8.47 15.45
CA LEU A 122 12.05 7.86 16.60
C LEU A 122 11.99 6.32 16.60
N GLY A 123 10.89 5.74 16.18
CA GLY A 123 10.62 4.31 16.28
C GLY A 123 10.18 3.63 15.00
N GLY A 124 10.30 4.32 13.85
CA GLY A 124 9.98 3.78 12.53
C GLY A 124 8.50 3.43 12.34
N THR A 125 8.25 2.57 11.39
CA THR A 125 6.90 2.13 10.98
C THR A 125 6.11 1.54 12.15
N SER A 126 6.76 0.77 13.03
CA SER A 126 6.09 0.16 14.20
C SER A 126 5.52 1.21 15.16
N SER A 127 6.27 2.29 15.44
CA SER A 127 5.77 3.38 16.29
C SER A 127 4.71 4.22 15.62
N ALA A 128 4.82 4.45 14.30
CA ALA A 128 3.77 5.13 13.53
C ALA A 128 2.47 4.32 13.55
N LYS A 129 2.53 3.01 13.33
CA LYS A 129 1.38 2.11 13.41
C LYS A 129 0.69 2.21 14.77
N ARG A 130 1.43 2.08 15.87
CA ARG A 130 0.91 2.21 17.24
C ARG A 130 0.29 3.58 17.50
N ALA A 131 0.90 4.65 16.98
CA ALA A 131 0.34 6.00 17.09
C ALA A 131 -1.01 6.10 16.37
N VAL A 132 -1.09 5.61 15.11
CA VAL A 132 -2.34 5.59 14.34
C VAL A 132 -3.41 4.78 15.06
N GLU A 133 -3.11 3.56 15.52
CA GLU A 133 -4.02 2.72 16.30
C GLU A 133 -4.52 3.44 17.57
N LYS A 134 -3.63 4.19 18.23
CA LYS A 134 -3.97 4.90 19.48
C LYS A 134 -4.95 6.04 19.27
N PHE A 135 -4.75 6.90 18.27
CA PHE A 135 -5.64 8.05 18.08
C PHE A 135 -6.88 7.77 17.22
N THR A 136 -6.86 6.68 16.44
CA THR A 136 -8.04 6.26 15.66
C THR A 136 -8.92 5.25 16.40
N GLY A 137 -8.37 4.52 17.37
CA GLY A 137 -9.04 3.38 18.00
C GLY A 137 -9.16 2.15 17.09
N LEU A 138 -8.61 2.19 15.88
CA LEU A 138 -8.67 1.12 14.89
C LEU A 138 -7.42 0.22 14.98
N THR A 139 -7.57 -1.03 14.59
CA THR A 139 -6.42 -1.92 14.35
C THR A 139 -5.89 -1.70 12.95
N VAL A 140 -4.58 -1.57 12.81
CA VAL A 140 -3.88 -1.53 11.52
C VAL A 140 -3.34 -2.93 11.23
N ASP A 141 -3.86 -3.61 10.22
CA ASP A 141 -3.49 -4.99 9.91
C ASP A 141 -2.08 -5.07 9.32
N ARG A 142 -1.80 -4.23 8.32
CA ARG A 142 -0.55 -4.23 7.55
C ARG A 142 -0.06 -2.82 7.26
N TYR A 143 1.18 -2.71 6.78
CA TYR A 143 1.72 -1.45 6.27
C TYR A 143 2.43 -1.61 4.93
N LEU A 144 2.53 -0.50 4.21
CA LEU A 144 3.32 -0.32 2.99
C LEU A 144 4.12 0.97 3.14
N LYS A 145 5.45 0.88 3.08
CA LYS A 145 6.31 2.05 3.14
C LYS A 145 7.08 2.23 1.84
N PHE A 146 6.84 3.36 1.22
CA PHE A 146 7.48 3.77 -0.03
C PHE A 146 8.65 4.70 0.23
N THR A 147 9.75 4.44 -0.44
CA THR A 147 10.81 5.41 -0.69
C THR A 147 10.46 6.24 -1.91
N LYS A 148 11.29 7.24 -2.23
CA LYS A 148 11.16 8.00 -3.48
C LYS A 148 11.17 7.10 -4.72
N ASP A 149 12.08 6.13 -4.78
CA ASP A 149 12.27 5.30 -5.96
C ASP A 149 11.17 4.24 -6.08
N SER A 150 10.82 3.56 -4.99
CA SER A 150 9.72 2.60 -5.01
C SER A 150 8.35 3.25 -5.28
N PHE A 151 8.14 4.49 -4.81
CA PHE A 151 6.93 5.24 -5.15
C PHE A 151 6.86 5.59 -6.63
N ASN A 152 7.98 6.06 -7.22
CA ASN A 152 8.00 6.34 -8.65
C ASN A 152 7.72 5.06 -9.46
N THR A 153 8.35 3.93 -9.13
CA THR A 153 8.10 2.64 -9.79
C THR A 153 6.61 2.25 -9.71
N PHE A 154 6.01 2.36 -8.51
CA PHE A 154 4.60 2.07 -8.31
C PHE A 154 3.69 3.04 -9.10
N ALA A 155 3.96 4.34 -9.05
CA ALA A 155 3.16 5.34 -9.74
C ALA A 155 3.30 5.25 -11.27
N ASP A 156 4.49 4.95 -11.79
CA ASP A 156 4.71 4.68 -13.23
C ASP A 156 3.92 3.46 -13.69
N PHE A 157 3.84 2.43 -12.86
CA PHE A 157 3.03 1.25 -13.14
C PHE A 157 1.53 1.57 -13.15
N MET A 158 1.04 2.36 -12.19
CA MET A 158 -0.37 2.76 -12.10
C MET A 158 -0.80 3.72 -13.21
N GLY A 159 0.17 4.40 -13.83
CA GLY A 159 -0.04 5.33 -14.93
C GLY A 159 -0.19 6.79 -14.50
N ASN A 160 -0.38 7.65 -15.49
CA ASN A 160 -0.49 9.08 -15.25
C ASN A 160 -1.84 9.43 -14.59
N VAL A 161 -1.81 10.44 -13.72
CA VAL A 161 -2.98 10.94 -12.99
C VAL A 161 -3.41 12.29 -13.55
N GLU A 162 -4.68 12.42 -13.90
CA GLU A 162 -5.28 13.72 -14.21
C GLU A 162 -5.67 14.41 -12.88
N TYR A 163 -5.09 15.58 -12.64
CA TYR A 163 -5.32 16.31 -11.39
C TYR A 163 -5.39 17.83 -11.61
N ASN A 164 -6.32 18.47 -10.90
CA ASN A 164 -6.44 19.92 -10.88
C ASN A 164 -5.57 20.48 -9.74
N ILE A 165 -4.37 20.94 -10.09
CA ILE A 165 -3.44 21.56 -9.14
C ILE A 165 -4.03 22.90 -8.69
N PRO A 166 -4.25 23.10 -7.37
CA PRO A 166 -5.00 24.26 -6.86
C PRO A 166 -4.25 25.58 -7.03
N ASP A 167 -2.93 25.58 -6.80
CA ASP A 167 -2.06 26.75 -6.80
C ASP A 167 -0.80 26.52 -7.61
N ASN A 168 -0.12 27.60 -8.05
CA ASN A 168 1.20 27.47 -8.63
C ASN A 168 2.19 27.02 -7.55
N LEU A 169 2.88 25.89 -7.81
CA LEU A 169 3.88 25.34 -6.90
C LEU A 169 5.27 25.80 -7.34
N ILE A 170 5.93 26.58 -6.50
CA ILE A 170 7.22 27.21 -6.80
C ILE A 170 8.31 26.49 -6.01
N PHE A 171 9.18 25.77 -6.70
CA PHE A 171 10.32 25.08 -6.10
C PHE A 171 11.59 25.90 -6.36
N GLN A 172 12.27 26.30 -5.29
CA GLN A 172 13.55 26.99 -5.40
C GLN A 172 14.70 26.01 -5.18
N ASN A 173 15.67 26.04 -6.10
CA ASN A 173 16.93 25.34 -5.90
C ASN A 173 17.82 26.17 -4.95
N PRO A 174 18.08 25.70 -3.72
CA PRO A 174 18.84 26.47 -2.74
C PRO A 174 20.29 26.72 -3.16
N SER A 175 20.83 25.90 -4.08
CA SER A 175 22.22 26.01 -4.55
C SER A 175 22.39 26.97 -5.72
N THR A 176 21.41 27.07 -6.63
CA THR A 176 21.50 27.90 -7.85
C THR A 176 20.60 29.14 -7.79
N GLY A 177 19.59 29.17 -6.87
CA GLY A 177 18.58 30.20 -6.82
C GLY A 177 17.53 30.12 -7.95
N GLU A 178 17.63 29.13 -8.84
CA GLU A 178 16.67 28.93 -9.92
C GLU A 178 15.35 28.41 -9.38
N SER A 179 14.26 28.89 -9.97
CA SER A 179 12.91 28.47 -9.62
C SER A 179 12.31 27.59 -10.71
N THR A 180 11.73 26.47 -10.32
CA THR A 180 10.88 25.63 -11.17
C THR A 180 9.44 25.82 -10.73
N VAL A 181 8.51 26.04 -11.67
CA VAL A 181 7.09 26.25 -11.38
C VAL A 181 6.26 25.12 -12.01
N ILE A 182 5.48 24.44 -11.17
CA ILE A 182 4.37 23.62 -11.62
C ILE A 182 3.12 24.50 -11.55
N LYS A 183 2.49 24.73 -12.71
CA LYS A 183 1.34 25.64 -12.81
C LYS A 183 0.08 25.03 -12.20
N SER A 184 -0.78 25.89 -11.67
CA SER A 184 -2.16 25.50 -11.29
C SER A 184 -3.02 25.11 -12.48
N GLY A 185 -4.12 24.41 -12.21
CA GLY A 185 -5.10 23.95 -13.20
C GLY A 185 -4.98 22.47 -13.52
N ASN A 186 -5.81 22.00 -14.46
CA ASN A 186 -5.85 20.60 -14.86
C ASN A 186 -4.57 20.21 -15.60
N GLN A 187 -3.91 19.19 -15.09
CA GLN A 187 -2.68 18.65 -15.66
C GLN A 187 -2.68 17.11 -15.58
N ILE A 188 -1.95 16.50 -16.50
CA ILE A 188 -1.65 15.07 -16.44
C ILE A 188 -0.29 14.94 -15.77
N LEU A 189 -0.28 14.33 -14.58
CA LEU A 189 0.90 14.18 -13.74
C LEU A 189 1.56 12.82 -14.01
N ASP A 190 2.83 12.83 -14.38
CA ASP A 190 3.70 11.66 -14.30
C ASP A 190 4.13 11.42 -12.83
N SER A 191 4.72 10.27 -12.55
CA SER A 191 5.15 9.87 -11.19
C SER A 191 6.02 10.93 -10.50
N ASN A 192 6.94 11.55 -11.25
CA ASN A 192 7.85 12.54 -10.71
C ASN A 192 7.15 13.87 -10.37
N THR A 193 6.22 14.30 -11.21
CA THR A 193 5.42 15.51 -10.97
C THR A 193 4.42 15.27 -9.85
N LEU A 194 3.74 14.12 -9.84
CA LEU A 194 2.83 13.69 -8.77
C LEU A 194 3.54 13.73 -7.41
N ARG A 195 4.72 13.15 -7.32
CA ARG A 195 5.54 13.18 -6.11
C ARG A 195 5.90 14.60 -5.68
N LYS A 196 6.29 15.49 -6.62
CA LYS A 196 6.58 16.90 -6.30
C LYS A 196 5.36 17.60 -5.73
N VAL A 197 4.17 17.36 -6.31
CA VAL A 197 2.92 17.91 -5.79
C VAL A 197 2.64 17.42 -4.37
N MET A 198 2.78 16.11 -4.11
CA MET A 198 2.59 15.53 -2.76
C MET A 198 3.55 16.11 -1.71
N CYS A 199 4.78 16.40 -2.09
CA CYS A 199 5.83 16.87 -1.18
C CYS A 199 6.01 18.40 -1.18
N TYR A 200 5.11 19.15 -1.78
CA TYR A 200 5.23 20.61 -1.76
C TYR A 200 5.05 21.16 -0.34
N PRO A 201 6.06 21.89 0.22
CA PRO A 201 6.03 22.26 1.62
C PRO A 201 5.19 23.51 1.91
N ASP A 202 5.01 24.38 0.91
CA ASP A 202 4.51 25.73 1.09
C ASP A 202 3.05 25.91 0.63
N TYR A 203 2.21 24.90 0.84
CA TYR A 203 0.77 25.05 0.62
C TYR A 203 0.20 26.12 1.55
N SER A 204 -0.64 27.01 1.03
CA SER A 204 -1.23 28.13 1.78
C SER A 204 -2.09 27.68 2.98
N GLY A 205 -2.67 26.47 2.91
CA GLY A 205 -3.40 25.82 3.99
C GLY A 205 -2.55 24.96 4.93
N GLY A 206 -1.21 25.01 4.80
CA GLY A 206 -0.30 24.26 5.67
C GLY A 206 -0.40 22.76 5.51
N GLU A 207 -0.09 22.02 6.60
CA GLU A 207 -0.03 20.58 6.63
C GLU A 207 -1.40 19.92 6.42
N GLU A 208 -2.47 20.49 6.94
CA GLU A 208 -3.84 20.03 6.72
C GLU A 208 -4.19 19.99 5.23
N TYR A 209 -3.84 21.09 4.54
CA TYR A 209 -4.09 21.15 3.09
C TYR A 209 -3.20 20.20 2.30
N ARG A 210 -1.93 20.06 2.68
CA ARG A 210 -0.99 19.10 2.08
C ARG A 210 -1.50 17.67 2.23
N ALA A 211 -1.95 17.27 3.41
CA ALA A 211 -2.52 15.95 3.65
C ALA A 211 -3.75 15.69 2.76
N LYS A 212 -4.63 16.69 2.61
CA LYS A 212 -5.77 16.60 1.70
C LYS A 212 -5.35 16.41 0.24
N VAL A 213 -4.33 17.13 -0.23
CA VAL A 213 -3.77 16.95 -1.58
C VAL A 213 -3.21 15.54 -1.76
N VAL A 214 -2.46 15.03 -0.77
CA VAL A 214 -1.94 13.66 -0.79
C VAL A 214 -3.07 12.63 -0.89
N GLY A 215 -4.13 12.80 -0.10
CA GLY A 215 -5.29 11.91 -0.14
C GLY A 215 -6.01 11.92 -1.49
N ASN A 216 -6.23 13.09 -2.07
CA ASN A 216 -6.84 13.23 -3.39
C ASN A 216 -5.99 12.54 -4.47
N LEU A 217 -4.67 12.80 -4.48
CA LEU A 217 -3.77 12.18 -5.45
C LEU A 217 -3.69 10.67 -5.30
N ALA A 218 -3.70 10.15 -4.06
CA ALA A 218 -3.75 8.72 -3.82
C ALA A 218 -5.05 8.09 -4.33
N ALA A 219 -6.19 8.75 -4.11
CA ALA A 219 -7.48 8.29 -4.64
C ALA A 219 -7.50 8.28 -6.18
N GLU A 220 -7.03 9.33 -6.82
CA GLU A 220 -6.95 9.41 -8.28
C GLU A 220 -5.97 8.37 -8.86
N LEU A 221 -4.83 8.14 -8.21
CA LEU A 221 -3.86 7.14 -8.64
C LEU A 221 -4.46 5.73 -8.57
N LEU A 222 -5.12 5.36 -7.47
CA LEU A 222 -5.77 4.07 -7.32
C LEU A 222 -6.94 3.89 -8.29
N ASN A 223 -7.77 4.90 -8.47
CA ASN A 223 -8.89 4.86 -9.41
C ASN A 223 -8.39 4.78 -10.86
N SER A 224 -7.33 5.50 -11.22
CA SER A 224 -6.69 5.40 -12.53
C SER A 224 -6.14 3.99 -12.79
N GLY A 225 -5.39 3.43 -11.85
CA GLY A 225 -4.87 2.07 -11.94
C GLY A 225 -5.98 1.00 -11.99
N SER A 226 -7.06 1.18 -11.24
CA SER A 226 -8.19 0.25 -11.20
C SER A 226 -8.96 0.18 -12.52
N ARG A 227 -8.99 1.27 -13.28
CA ARG A 227 -9.64 1.33 -14.61
C ARG A 227 -8.90 0.52 -15.68
N GLY A 228 -7.62 0.22 -15.48
CA GLY A 228 -6.78 -0.42 -16.47
C GLY A 228 -5.89 -1.52 -15.92
N ILE A 229 -4.72 -1.11 -15.43
CA ILE A 229 -3.58 -2.00 -15.22
C ILE A 229 -3.77 -2.99 -14.06
N LEU A 230 -4.37 -2.58 -12.95
CA LEU A 230 -4.52 -3.45 -11.77
C LEU A 230 -5.34 -4.70 -12.09
N ARG A 231 -6.40 -4.55 -12.90
CA ARG A 231 -7.27 -5.69 -13.25
C ARG A 231 -6.54 -6.80 -13.98
N ASP A 232 -5.61 -6.44 -14.88
CA ASP A 232 -4.96 -7.40 -15.79
C ASP A 232 -3.60 -7.87 -15.27
N SER A 233 -3.06 -7.23 -14.21
CA SER A 233 -1.68 -7.41 -13.77
C SER A 233 -1.50 -7.48 -12.26
N LEU A 234 -2.53 -7.88 -11.51
CA LEU A 234 -2.51 -7.90 -10.05
C LEU A 234 -1.34 -8.72 -9.47
N ASP A 235 -1.05 -9.89 -10.04
CA ASP A 235 0.08 -10.73 -9.62
C ASP A 235 1.43 -10.03 -9.85
N SER A 236 1.57 -9.29 -10.95
CA SER A 236 2.78 -8.52 -11.23
C SER A 236 2.95 -7.36 -10.27
N VAL A 237 1.85 -6.66 -9.90
CA VAL A 237 1.90 -5.59 -8.87
C VAL A 237 2.45 -6.14 -7.57
N PHE A 238 1.95 -7.28 -7.12
CA PHE A 238 2.42 -7.88 -5.88
C PHE A 238 3.87 -8.37 -6.02
N THR A 239 4.19 -9.12 -7.07
CA THR A 239 5.48 -9.80 -7.20
C THR A 239 6.62 -8.84 -7.52
N ASP A 240 6.40 -7.93 -8.47
CA ASP A 240 7.46 -7.11 -9.06
C ASP A 240 7.61 -5.76 -8.33
N ILE A 241 6.57 -5.28 -7.65
CA ILE A 241 6.55 -3.98 -7.01
C ILE A 241 6.45 -4.11 -5.49
N ILE A 242 5.35 -4.67 -4.97
CA ILE A 242 5.11 -4.69 -3.52
C ILE A 242 6.14 -5.56 -2.80
N ASN A 243 6.37 -6.76 -3.28
CA ASN A 243 7.27 -7.72 -2.63
C ASN A 243 8.76 -7.43 -2.86
N SER A 244 9.14 -6.68 -3.89
CA SER A 244 10.54 -6.42 -4.22
C SER A 244 11.05 -5.03 -3.86
N ASP A 245 10.25 -3.98 -4.07
CA ASP A 245 10.71 -2.60 -3.99
C ASP A 245 10.12 -1.80 -2.81
N ILE A 246 9.10 -2.33 -2.12
CA ILE A 246 8.40 -1.66 -1.02
C ILE A 246 8.71 -2.35 0.30
N GLU A 247 8.99 -1.57 1.36
CA GLU A 247 9.09 -2.09 2.72
C GLU A 247 7.67 -2.37 3.24
N THR A 248 7.36 -3.63 3.56
CA THR A 248 6.02 -4.04 3.99
C THR A 248 6.06 -5.28 4.89
N ASP A 249 5.01 -5.47 5.69
CA ASP A 249 4.72 -6.71 6.42
C ASP A 249 3.65 -7.57 5.72
N ILE A 250 3.19 -7.18 4.52
CA ILE A 250 2.30 -7.99 3.68
C ILE A 250 3.08 -9.18 3.15
N THR A 251 2.60 -10.39 3.43
CA THR A 251 3.21 -11.63 2.97
C THR A 251 2.55 -12.14 1.70
N ARG A 252 3.18 -13.12 1.03
CA ARG A 252 2.55 -13.83 -0.10
C ARG A 252 1.26 -14.53 0.33
N TYR A 253 1.21 -15.03 1.56
CA TYR A 253 0.00 -15.66 2.11
C TYR A 253 -1.15 -14.65 2.23
N ASP A 254 -0.87 -13.45 2.77
CA ASP A 254 -1.89 -12.38 2.85
C ASP A 254 -2.42 -12.02 1.45
N TYR A 255 -1.52 -11.90 0.47
CA TYR A 255 -1.92 -11.60 -0.91
C TYR A 255 -2.80 -12.70 -1.52
N ASP A 256 -2.41 -13.98 -1.37
CA ASP A 256 -3.17 -15.09 -1.93
C ASP A 256 -4.56 -15.22 -1.26
N GLU A 257 -4.67 -14.87 0.04
CA GLU A 257 -5.93 -14.83 0.77
C GLU A 257 -6.82 -13.65 0.31
N ASP A 258 -6.24 -12.46 0.14
CA ASP A 258 -6.99 -11.24 -0.18
C ASP A 258 -7.25 -11.09 -1.71
N LYS A 259 -6.53 -11.82 -2.57
CA LYS A 259 -6.63 -11.71 -4.03
C LYS A 259 -8.06 -11.85 -4.57
N PRO A 260 -8.87 -12.85 -4.16
CA PRO A 260 -10.24 -12.97 -4.66
C PRO A 260 -11.10 -11.74 -4.32
N ALA A 261 -10.89 -11.15 -3.15
CA ALA A 261 -11.58 -9.94 -2.73
C ALA A 261 -11.17 -8.72 -3.56
N ILE A 262 -9.89 -8.60 -3.88
CA ILE A 262 -9.37 -7.52 -4.73
C ILE A 262 -9.92 -7.66 -6.15
N GLU A 263 -9.87 -8.85 -6.73
CA GLU A 263 -10.42 -9.14 -8.06
C GLU A 263 -11.93 -8.86 -8.13
N TYR A 264 -12.66 -9.19 -7.07
CA TYR A 264 -14.08 -8.88 -6.95
C TYR A 264 -14.32 -7.35 -7.01
N VAL A 265 -13.65 -6.56 -6.19
CA VAL A 265 -13.80 -5.10 -6.18
C VAL A 265 -13.42 -4.50 -7.53
N LEU A 266 -12.29 -4.89 -8.12
CA LEU A 266 -11.84 -4.41 -9.44
C LEU A 266 -12.80 -4.78 -10.57
N SER A 267 -13.56 -5.87 -10.43
CA SER A 267 -14.56 -6.29 -11.42
C SER A 267 -15.87 -5.53 -11.28
N ASN A 268 -16.21 -5.08 -10.08
CA ASN A 268 -17.50 -4.45 -9.77
C ASN A 268 -17.46 -2.91 -9.78
N THR A 269 -16.28 -2.29 -9.67
CA THR A 269 -16.15 -0.83 -9.76
C THR A 269 -14.84 -0.41 -10.44
N SER A 270 -14.90 0.68 -11.19
CA SER A 270 -13.72 1.34 -11.78
C SER A 270 -13.14 2.44 -10.89
N GLU A 271 -13.84 2.82 -9.81
CA GLU A 271 -13.47 3.90 -8.90
C GLU A 271 -13.66 3.45 -7.44
N PRO A 272 -12.86 2.46 -6.97
CA PRO A 272 -13.00 1.93 -5.63
C PRO A 272 -12.56 2.90 -4.53
N ALA A 273 -11.63 3.81 -4.82
CA ALA A 273 -11.05 4.70 -3.82
C ALA A 273 -12.01 5.84 -3.47
N GLN A 274 -12.36 5.94 -2.19
CA GLN A 274 -13.19 6.99 -1.60
C GLN A 274 -12.38 7.73 -0.53
N LEU A 275 -12.34 9.05 -0.62
CA LEU A 275 -11.58 9.88 0.31
C LEU A 275 -12.47 10.36 1.46
N VAL A 276 -11.98 10.21 2.68
CA VAL A 276 -12.55 10.78 3.89
C VAL A 276 -11.50 11.69 4.52
N ILE A 277 -11.79 12.99 4.56
CA ILE A 277 -10.87 14.00 5.10
C ILE A 277 -11.07 14.08 6.62
N PRO A 278 -9.99 13.94 7.41
CA PRO A 278 -10.06 14.17 8.86
C PRO A 278 -10.53 15.57 9.22
N SER A 279 -11.38 15.67 10.23
CA SER A 279 -11.70 16.95 10.87
C SER A 279 -11.01 17.05 12.23
N GLY A 280 -10.64 18.27 12.61
CA GLY A 280 -9.95 18.54 13.85
C GLY A 280 -9.51 20.00 13.94
N SER A 281 -8.66 20.31 14.91
CA SER A 281 -8.13 21.64 15.13
C SER A 281 -6.74 21.62 15.73
N TYR A 282 -6.00 22.70 15.57
CA TYR A 282 -4.68 22.85 16.20
C TYR A 282 -4.84 23.21 17.69
N ASN A 283 -4.12 22.49 18.54
CA ASN A 283 -4.04 22.79 19.97
C ASN A 283 -3.02 23.90 20.26
N GLU A 284 -2.91 24.30 21.54
CA GLU A 284 -2.01 25.38 21.99
C GLU A 284 -0.53 25.11 21.69
N ASN A 285 -0.14 23.86 21.49
CA ASN A 285 1.22 23.44 21.15
C ASN A 285 1.47 23.41 19.63
N GLY A 286 0.49 23.79 18.83
CA GLY A 286 0.58 23.75 17.36
C GLY A 286 0.52 22.34 16.77
N CYS A 287 0.03 21.34 17.50
CA CYS A 287 -0.22 20.00 17.01
C CYS A 287 -1.69 19.85 16.62
N TYR A 288 -1.96 19.12 15.55
CA TYR A 288 -3.32 18.87 15.09
C TYR A 288 -3.99 17.78 15.95
N GLN A 289 -5.17 18.07 16.43
CA GLN A 289 -5.97 17.14 17.22
C GLN A 289 -7.24 16.78 16.44
N LEU A 290 -7.45 15.49 16.21
CA LEU A 290 -8.65 15.00 15.56
C LEU A 290 -9.89 15.25 16.42
N ASP A 291 -11.02 15.57 15.78
CA ASP A 291 -12.30 15.67 16.46
C ASP A 291 -12.77 14.27 16.91
N ASP A 292 -13.31 14.17 18.12
CA ASP A 292 -13.89 12.93 18.64
C ASP A 292 -15.01 12.41 17.72
N THR A 293 -15.82 13.30 17.16
CA THR A 293 -16.88 12.95 16.20
C THR A 293 -16.34 12.33 14.91
N PHE A 294 -15.14 12.72 14.47
CA PHE A 294 -14.46 12.11 13.34
C PHE A 294 -14.00 10.70 13.71
N VAL A 295 -13.32 10.57 14.84
CA VAL A 295 -12.80 9.29 15.33
C VAL A 295 -13.94 8.29 15.55
N ASP A 296 -15.02 8.70 16.18
CA ASP A 296 -16.21 7.86 16.43
C ASP A 296 -16.90 7.40 15.12
N ALA A 297 -16.76 8.16 14.04
CA ALA A 297 -17.35 7.80 12.75
C ALA A 297 -16.46 6.85 11.89
N LEU A 298 -15.18 6.69 12.23
CA LEU A 298 -14.25 5.87 11.45
C LEU A 298 -14.71 4.41 11.27
N PRO A 299 -15.19 3.68 12.32
CA PRO A 299 -15.64 2.31 12.17
C PRO A 299 -16.75 2.17 11.12
N ARG A 300 -17.69 3.13 11.08
CA ARG A 300 -18.78 3.15 10.10
C ARG A 300 -18.27 3.40 8.69
N TRP A 301 -17.35 4.35 8.49
CA TRP A 301 -16.78 4.60 7.16
C TRP A 301 -15.95 3.42 6.66
N PHE A 302 -15.31 2.72 7.59
CA PHE A 302 -14.48 1.55 7.31
C PHE A 302 -15.29 0.25 7.16
N ALA A 303 -16.63 0.34 7.20
CA ALA A 303 -17.52 -0.83 7.12
C ALA A 303 -17.11 -1.94 8.12
N MET A 304 -16.91 -1.54 9.37
CA MET A 304 -16.54 -2.46 10.47
C MET A 304 -17.76 -2.74 11.39
N GLU A 305 -18.86 -2.03 11.15
CA GLU A 305 -20.15 -2.16 11.87
C GLU A 305 -21.28 -2.39 10.86
#